data_f0bcbbd6cf3504a71f0091b0cfaf122a
#
_entry.id   f0bcbbd6cf3504a71f0091b0cfaf122a
#
_cell.length_a   1.000
_cell.length_b   1.000
_cell.length_c   1.000
_cell.angle_alpha   90.00
_cell.angle_beta   90.00
_cell.angle_gamma   90.00
#
_symmetry.space_group_name_H-M   'P 1'
#
loop_
_entity.id
_entity.type
_entity.pdbx_description
1 polymer ?
#
loop_
_entity_poly.entity_id
_entity_poly.type
_entity_poly.pdbx_seq_one_letter_code
_entity_poly.pdbx_strand_id
1 'polypeptide(L)'
;MRHEKEFLEEYPLFRKLKAKLPATLDQYPKVPINMKCIVCDSMQTFNMINSYSEVKGYSNYPANNTLVRLDYLCQSCKSFHREFNIYINESLNAVYKVGQYPEWEIKLDKNLEKTLGKHSSTFRKGLVCESQGYGIGAFAYYRRITEQIIDELLYSINDLID
;
A
#
# COMPACT_ATOMS: atom_id res chain seq x y z
N MET A 1 3.16 -18.07 -2.60
CA MET A 1 4.28 -17.14 -2.90
C MET A 1 3.90 -15.98 -3.82
N ARG A 2 3.21 -16.17 -4.96
CA ARG A 2 2.83 -15.06 -5.85
C ARG A 2 1.78 -14.12 -5.21
N HIS A 3 0.83 -14.66 -4.48
CA HIS A 3 -0.24 -13.91 -3.83
C HIS A 3 0.23 -13.10 -2.62
N GLU A 4 1.22 -13.58 -1.85
CA GLU A 4 1.78 -12.85 -0.71
C GLU A 4 2.56 -11.62 -1.16
N LYS A 5 3.29 -11.72 -2.28
CA LYS A 5 3.98 -10.59 -2.88
C LYS A 5 2.99 -9.51 -3.32
N GLU A 6 1.98 -9.86 -4.11
CA GLU A 6 0.91 -8.96 -4.55
C GLU A 6 0.17 -8.31 -3.38
N PHE A 7 -0.09 -9.10 -2.32
CA PHE A 7 -0.72 -8.61 -1.10
C PHE A 7 0.09 -7.49 -0.42
N LEU A 8 1.40 -7.64 -0.31
CA LEU A 8 2.25 -6.62 0.31
C LEU A 8 2.41 -5.39 -0.60
N GLU A 9 2.57 -5.60 -1.91
CA GLU A 9 2.82 -4.53 -2.88
C GLU A 9 1.58 -3.71 -3.22
N GLU A 10 0.40 -4.35 -3.36
CA GLU A 10 -0.74 -3.74 -4.05
C GLU A 10 -2.01 -3.64 -3.21
N TYR A 11 -2.18 -4.49 -2.16
CA TYR A 11 -3.42 -4.46 -1.40
C TYR A 11 -3.47 -3.22 -0.50
N PRO A 12 -4.62 -2.50 -0.50
CA PRO A 12 -4.88 -1.47 0.49
C PRO A 12 -4.99 -2.06 1.90
N LEU A 13 -4.94 -1.18 2.91
CA LEU A 13 -5.17 -1.58 4.29
C LEU A 13 -6.56 -2.22 4.44
N PHE A 14 -6.66 -3.19 5.35
CA PHE A 14 -7.87 -3.93 5.71
C PHE A 14 -8.50 -4.80 4.61
N ARG A 15 -7.93 -4.82 3.40
CA ARG A 15 -8.38 -5.75 2.37
C ARG A 15 -7.92 -7.17 2.70
N LYS A 16 -8.87 -8.10 2.69
CA LYS A 16 -8.65 -9.52 3.00
C LYS A 16 -7.95 -10.24 1.85
N LEU A 17 -6.83 -10.90 2.13
CA LEU A 17 -6.28 -11.96 1.28
C LEU A 17 -6.67 -13.31 1.86
N LYS A 18 -7.35 -14.15 1.07
CA LYS A 18 -7.60 -15.55 1.41
C LYS A 18 -6.37 -16.37 1.01
N ALA A 19 -5.72 -17.00 1.98
CA ALA A 19 -4.55 -17.85 1.77
C ALA A 19 -4.45 -18.88 2.88
N LYS A 20 -3.94 -20.07 2.57
CA LYS A 20 -3.59 -21.05 3.61
C LYS A 20 -2.27 -20.63 4.24
N LEU A 21 -2.31 -20.36 5.52
CA LEU A 21 -1.18 -19.86 6.30
C LEU A 21 -0.53 -20.96 7.12
N PRO A 22 0.77 -20.83 7.43
CA PRO A 22 1.44 -21.75 8.32
C PRO A 22 0.88 -21.67 9.75
N ALA A 23 1.04 -22.74 10.51
CA ALA A 23 0.58 -22.78 11.89
C ALA A 23 1.45 -21.95 12.84
N THR A 24 2.70 -21.70 12.48
CA THR A 24 3.69 -21.00 13.31
C THR A 24 4.37 -19.85 12.55
N LEU A 25 4.81 -18.82 13.27
CA LEU A 25 5.39 -17.61 12.68
C LEU A 25 6.76 -17.83 12.01
N ASP A 26 7.53 -18.78 12.51
CA ASP A 26 8.84 -19.13 11.92
C ASP A 26 8.72 -19.69 10.50
N GLN A 27 7.55 -20.25 10.17
CA GLN A 27 7.24 -20.76 8.83
C GLN A 27 6.61 -19.71 7.91
N TYR A 28 6.43 -18.46 8.37
CA TYR A 28 5.86 -17.41 7.54
C TYR A 28 6.77 -17.12 6.32
N PRO A 29 6.23 -17.10 5.09
CA PRO A 29 7.06 -17.01 3.88
C PRO A 29 7.77 -15.65 3.77
N LYS A 30 9.08 -15.69 3.56
CA LYS A 30 9.91 -14.51 3.28
C LYS A 30 9.95 -14.27 1.78
N VAL A 31 8.99 -13.50 1.25
CA VAL A 31 8.92 -13.20 -0.18
C VAL A 31 9.58 -11.85 -0.48
N PRO A 32 10.47 -11.75 -1.48
CA PRO A 32 10.99 -10.46 -1.93
C PRO A 32 9.88 -9.64 -2.60
N ILE A 33 9.86 -8.34 -2.32
CA ILE A 33 8.90 -7.40 -2.90
C ILE A 33 9.61 -6.35 -3.77
N ASN A 34 8.93 -5.82 -4.80
CA ASN A 34 9.43 -4.78 -5.67
C ASN A 34 8.60 -3.51 -5.50
N MET A 35 9.20 -2.49 -4.89
CA MET A 35 8.52 -1.23 -4.60
C MET A 35 9.45 -0.04 -4.84
N LYS A 36 8.91 1.16 -4.97
CA LYS A 36 9.71 2.36 -5.11
C LYS A 36 10.51 2.61 -3.82
N CYS A 37 11.83 2.76 -3.96
CA CYS A 37 12.71 3.21 -2.88
C CYS A 37 12.85 4.74 -3.00
N ILE A 38 12.53 5.49 -1.93
CA ILE A 38 12.65 6.96 -1.96
C ILE A 38 14.13 7.40 -1.96
N VAL A 39 15.02 6.64 -1.38
CA VAL A 39 16.47 6.95 -1.38
C VAL A 39 17.10 6.72 -2.76
N CYS A 40 16.71 5.62 -3.43
CA CYS A 40 17.20 5.31 -4.79
C CYS A 40 16.41 6.02 -5.89
N ASP A 41 15.28 6.63 -5.56
CA ASP A 41 14.27 7.21 -6.46
C ASP A 41 13.85 6.29 -7.64
N SER A 42 13.86 4.99 -7.42
CA SER A 42 13.57 3.97 -8.43
C SER A 42 12.93 2.72 -7.83
N MET A 43 12.36 1.87 -8.70
CA MET A 43 11.85 0.57 -8.30
C MET A 43 13.00 -0.34 -7.88
N GLN A 44 12.93 -0.86 -6.66
CA GLN A 44 13.97 -1.69 -6.06
C GLN A 44 13.36 -2.95 -5.44
N THR A 45 14.18 -3.98 -5.33
CA THR A 45 13.85 -5.19 -4.57
C THR A 45 14.11 -4.95 -3.09
N PHE A 46 13.16 -5.37 -2.27
CA PHE A 46 13.28 -5.38 -0.82
C PHE A 46 13.18 -6.80 -0.32
N ASN A 47 14.08 -7.18 0.58
CA ASN A 47 14.04 -8.46 1.27
C ASN A 47 13.64 -8.28 2.73
N MET A 48 12.85 -9.22 3.23
CA MET A 48 12.48 -9.29 4.63
C MET A 48 13.71 -9.58 5.48
N ILE A 49 13.97 -8.71 6.45
CA ILE A 49 15.16 -8.79 7.31
C ILE A 49 14.88 -9.34 8.70
N ASN A 50 13.63 -9.26 9.19
CA ASN A 50 13.29 -9.87 10.46
C ASN A 50 13.03 -11.38 10.31
N SER A 51 13.48 -12.14 11.29
CA SER A 51 13.29 -13.59 11.35
C SER A 51 12.67 -13.97 12.69
N TYR A 52 11.53 -14.61 12.64
CA TYR A 52 10.86 -15.08 13.83
C TYR A 52 11.48 -16.39 14.37
N SER A 53 12.30 -17.08 13.56
CA SER A 53 13.03 -18.26 13.98
C SER A 53 14.27 -17.93 14.86
N GLU A 54 14.80 -16.71 14.77
CA GLU A 54 16.02 -16.30 15.47
C GLU A 54 15.73 -15.63 16.82
N VAL A 55 14.51 -15.21 17.06
CA VAL A 55 14.12 -14.54 18.31
C VAL A 55 13.70 -15.61 19.31
N LYS A 56 14.40 -15.71 20.45
CA LYS A 56 14.01 -16.59 21.55
C LYS A 56 12.54 -16.33 21.96
N GLY A 57 11.71 -17.35 21.96
CA GLY A 57 10.28 -17.29 22.28
C GLY A 57 9.35 -17.22 21.05
N TYR A 58 9.86 -17.01 19.83
CA TYR A 58 9.04 -17.05 18.60
C TYR A 58 9.19 -18.34 17.81
N SER A 59 10.17 -19.19 18.11
CA SER A 59 10.24 -20.55 17.57
C SER A 59 9.00 -21.31 18.02
N ASN A 60 8.24 -21.82 17.05
CA ASN A 60 6.95 -22.47 17.26
C ASN A 60 5.83 -21.57 17.83
N TYR A 61 5.98 -20.23 17.78
CA TYR A 61 4.90 -19.36 18.23
C TYR A 61 3.69 -19.48 17.29
N PRO A 62 2.48 -19.72 17.83
CA PRO A 62 1.28 -19.87 17.00
C PRO A 62 1.03 -18.63 16.15
N ALA A 63 0.77 -18.82 14.85
CA ALA A 63 0.51 -17.72 13.95
C ALA A 63 -0.96 -17.24 13.97
N ASN A 64 -1.88 -18.06 14.50
CA ASN A 64 -3.30 -17.71 14.56
C ASN A 64 -3.58 -16.56 15.51
N ASN A 65 -4.52 -15.70 15.13
CA ASN A 65 -4.95 -14.52 15.88
C ASN A 65 -3.77 -13.60 16.30
N THR A 66 -2.78 -13.43 15.42
CA THR A 66 -1.53 -12.76 15.74
C THR A 66 -1.32 -11.54 14.83
N LEU A 67 -0.84 -10.45 15.41
CA LEU A 67 -0.32 -9.29 14.69
C LEU A 67 1.18 -9.47 14.46
N VAL A 68 1.58 -9.45 13.20
CA VAL A 68 2.97 -9.69 12.79
C VAL A 68 3.52 -8.45 12.12
N ARG A 69 4.70 -7.99 12.55
CA ARG A 69 5.46 -6.95 11.87
C ARG A 69 6.44 -7.58 10.91
N LEU A 70 6.38 -7.17 9.65
CA LEU A 70 7.33 -7.55 8.61
C LEU A 70 8.19 -6.33 8.27
N ASP A 71 9.51 -6.46 8.42
CA ASP A 71 10.48 -5.41 8.13
C ASP A 71 11.28 -5.78 6.88
N TYR A 72 11.29 -4.87 5.91
CA TYR A 72 11.88 -5.05 4.59
C TYR A 72 12.96 -4.00 4.32
N LEU A 73 14.13 -4.44 3.89
CA LEU A 73 15.26 -3.57 3.57
C LEU A 73 15.50 -3.52 2.06
N CYS A 74 15.66 -2.30 1.53
CA CYS A 74 16.07 -2.09 0.15
C CYS A 74 17.42 -2.76 -0.14
N GLN A 75 17.46 -3.59 -1.19
CA GLN A 75 18.67 -4.35 -1.51
C GLN A 75 19.73 -3.52 -2.22
N SER A 76 19.36 -2.37 -2.78
CA SER A 76 20.30 -1.45 -3.44
C SER A 76 20.98 -0.52 -2.45
N CYS A 77 20.26 0.39 -1.79
CA CYS A 77 20.86 1.36 -0.87
C CYS A 77 21.19 0.81 0.53
N LYS A 78 20.58 -0.31 0.92
CA LYS A 78 20.75 -0.92 2.27
C LYS A 78 20.41 0.01 3.45
N SER A 79 19.64 1.07 3.21
CA SER A 79 19.33 2.08 4.24
C SER A 79 17.82 2.35 4.36
N PHE A 80 17.05 2.18 3.28
CA PHE A 80 15.63 2.46 3.29
C PHE A 80 14.82 1.22 3.65
N HIS A 81 13.95 1.36 4.65
CA HIS A 81 13.09 0.31 5.18
C HIS A 81 11.64 0.50 4.74
N ARG A 82 10.93 -0.62 4.60
CA ARG A 82 9.47 -0.69 4.52
C ARG A 82 8.96 -1.63 5.59
N GLU A 83 7.93 -1.21 6.28
CA GLU A 83 7.32 -1.99 7.35
C GLU A 83 5.87 -2.30 7.03
N PHE A 84 5.46 -3.52 7.31
CA PHE A 84 4.07 -3.95 7.19
C PHE A 84 3.63 -4.60 8.49
N ASN A 85 2.50 -4.15 9.02
CA ASN A 85 1.83 -4.83 10.09
C ASN A 85 0.69 -5.64 9.50
N ILE A 86 0.74 -6.95 9.65
CA ILE A 86 -0.27 -7.88 9.14
C ILE A 86 -0.95 -8.59 10.29
N TYR A 87 -2.27 -8.77 10.18
CA TYR A 87 -3.05 -9.57 11.10
C TYR A 87 -3.41 -10.90 10.44
N ILE A 88 -3.10 -11.99 11.12
CA ILE A 88 -3.43 -13.35 10.73
C ILE A 88 -4.66 -13.77 11.52
N ASN A 89 -5.72 -14.22 10.83
CA ASN A 89 -6.94 -14.61 11.50
C ASN A 89 -6.80 -15.94 12.24
N GLU A 90 -7.73 -16.22 13.14
CA GLU A 90 -7.75 -17.42 13.98
C GLU A 90 -7.73 -18.72 13.18
N SER A 91 -8.46 -18.76 12.06
CA SER A 91 -8.60 -19.97 11.23
C SER A 91 -7.42 -20.21 10.27
N LEU A 92 -6.36 -19.38 10.28
CA LEU A 92 -5.19 -19.45 9.40
C LEU A 92 -5.53 -19.49 7.89
N ASN A 93 -6.62 -18.86 7.51
CA ASN A 93 -7.12 -18.86 6.12
C ASN A 93 -7.22 -17.47 5.52
N ALA A 94 -6.82 -16.42 6.26
CA ALA A 94 -6.82 -15.06 5.80
C ALA A 94 -5.82 -14.17 6.52
N VAL A 95 -5.28 -13.20 5.76
CA VAL A 95 -4.44 -12.11 6.28
C VAL A 95 -5.00 -10.76 5.87
N TYR A 96 -4.70 -9.77 6.70
CA TYR A 96 -5.06 -8.37 6.49
C TYR A 96 -3.83 -7.50 6.74
N LYS A 97 -3.57 -6.55 5.88
CA LYS A 97 -2.59 -5.51 6.13
C LYS A 97 -3.28 -4.42 6.97
N VAL A 98 -2.87 -4.27 8.23
CA VAL A 98 -3.48 -3.34 9.19
C VAL A 98 -2.65 -2.08 9.40
N GLY A 99 -1.41 -2.07 8.91
CA GLY A 99 -0.52 -0.91 8.92
C GLY A 99 0.62 -1.08 7.92
N GLN A 100 1.19 0.05 7.49
CA GLN A 100 2.31 0.05 6.56
C GLN A 100 3.09 1.36 6.68
N TYR A 101 4.42 1.28 6.55
CA TYR A 101 5.31 2.43 6.42
C TYR A 101 6.32 2.19 5.26
N PRO A 102 6.55 3.16 4.39
CA PRO A 102 5.75 4.36 4.17
C PRO A 102 4.28 4.04 3.87
N GLU A 103 3.41 5.05 3.97
CA GLU A 103 1.99 4.88 3.67
C GLU A 103 1.76 4.26 2.28
N TRP A 104 0.63 3.59 2.15
CA TRP A 104 0.27 2.97 0.88
C TRP A 104 -0.13 4.03 -0.14
N GLU A 105 0.53 4.00 -1.30
CA GLU A 105 0.25 4.90 -2.42
C GLU A 105 -0.39 4.14 -3.57
N ILE A 106 -1.47 4.69 -4.10
CA ILE A 106 -2.07 4.21 -5.35
C ILE A 106 -1.24 4.72 -6.53
N LYS A 107 -0.75 3.79 -7.35
CA LYS A 107 -0.09 4.13 -8.60
C LYS A 107 -1.16 4.52 -9.63
N LEU A 108 -1.08 5.73 -10.15
CA LEU A 108 -1.88 6.13 -11.30
C LEU A 108 -1.19 5.70 -12.59
N ASP A 109 -1.98 5.40 -13.60
CA ASP A 109 -1.47 5.29 -14.96
C ASP A 109 -0.83 6.63 -15.41
N LYS A 110 0.29 6.55 -16.14
CA LYS A 110 1.04 7.75 -16.54
C LYS A 110 0.22 8.74 -17.39
N ASN A 111 -0.67 8.23 -18.25
CA ASN A 111 -1.52 9.08 -19.07
C ASN A 111 -2.56 9.77 -18.20
N LEU A 112 -3.17 9.04 -17.27
CA LEU A 112 -4.12 9.58 -16.31
C LEU A 112 -3.47 10.64 -15.41
N GLU A 113 -2.25 10.36 -14.90
CA GLU A 113 -1.49 11.32 -14.09
C GLU A 113 -1.17 12.60 -14.85
N LYS A 114 -0.76 12.47 -16.12
CA LYS A 114 -0.52 13.63 -17.01
C LYS A 114 -1.79 14.43 -17.28
N THR A 115 -2.92 13.74 -17.51
CA THR A 115 -4.22 14.40 -17.76
C THR A 115 -4.73 15.14 -16.53
N LEU A 116 -4.60 14.54 -15.35
CA LEU A 116 -5.01 15.16 -14.08
C LEU A 116 -4.10 16.30 -13.63
N GLY A 117 -2.83 16.29 -14.04
CA GLY A 117 -1.85 17.34 -13.69
C GLY A 117 -1.84 17.63 -12.19
N LYS A 118 -2.10 18.88 -11.81
CA LYS A 118 -2.12 19.33 -10.41
C LYS A 118 -3.20 18.67 -9.55
N HIS A 119 -4.24 18.08 -10.15
CA HIS A 119 -5.31 17.39 -9.45
C HIS A 119 -4.97 15.95 -9.08
N SER A 120 -3.82 15.40 -9.55
CA SER A 120 -3.41 14.01 -9.34
C SER A 120 -3.35 13.61 -7.87
N SER A 121 -2.86 14.49 -6.99
CA SER A 121 -2.77 14.22 -5.54
C SER A 121 -4.16 14.10 -4.89
N THR A 122 -5.08 14.98 -5.27
CA THR A 122 -6.47 14.96 -4.79
C THR A 122 -7.20 13.73 -5.29
N PHE A 123 -6.97 13.33 -6.55
CA PHE A 123 -7.53 12.11 -7.13
C PHE A 123 -7.04 10.85 -6.40
N ARG A 124 -5.74 10.75 -6.09
CA ARG A 124 -5.20 9.65 -5.28
C ARG A 124 -5.87 9.53 -3.92
N LYS A 125 -6.14 10.64 -3.23
CA LYS A 125 -6.88 10.64 -1.95
C LYS A 125 -8.29 10.08 -2.12
N GLY A 126 -8.97 10.43 -3.19
CA GLY A 126 -10.28 9.85 -3.54
C GLY A 126 -10.20 8.34 -3.72
N LEU A 127 -9.24 7.85 -4.51
CA LEU A 127 -9.03 6.42 -4.71
C LEU A 127 -8.68 5.67 -3.41
N VAL A 128 -7.89 6.28 -2.51
CA VAL A 128 -7.62 5.69 -1.19
C VAL A 128 -8.91 5.53 -0.40
N CYS A 129 -9.74 6.57 -0.33
CA CYS A 129 -11.04 6.49 0.34
C CYS A 129 -11.94 5.40 -0.27
N GLU A 130 -12.00 5.34 -1.60
CA GLU A 130 -12.79 4.34 -2.33
C GLU A 130 -12.32 2.92 -2.05
N SER A 131 -11.00 2.68 -2.08
CA SER A 131 -10.41 1.37 -1.81
C SER A 131 -10.67 0.84 -0.40
N GLN A 132 -10.93 1.75 0.54
CA GLN A 132 -11.27 1.44 1.94
C GLN A 132 -12.78 1.42 2.18
N GLY A 133 -13.61 1.61 1.16
CA GLY A 133 -15.06 1.63 1.28
C GLY A 133 -15.65 2.95 1.78
N TYR A 134 -14.85 4.02 1.89
CA TYR A 134 -15.31 5.35 2.30
C TYR A 134 -15.84 6.15 1.09
N GLY A 135 -16.93 5.66 0.47
CA GLY A 135 -17.48 6.24 -0.76
C GLY A 135 -17.84 7.72 -0.66
N ILE A 136 -18.35 8.18 0.47
CA ILE A 136 -18.67 9.62 0.71
C ILE A 136 -17.39 10.45 0.67
N GLY A 137 -16.31 9.97 1.29
CA GLY A 137 -15.00 10.64 1.25
C GLY A 137 -14.43 10.67 -0.17
N ALA A 138 -14.50 9.56 -0.91
CA ALA A 138 -14.08 9.49 -2.30
C ALA A 138 -14.84 10.49 -3.17
N PHE A 139 -16.18 10.52 -3.04
CA PHE A 139 -17.03 11.44 -3.77
C PHE A 139 -16.68 12.91 -3.51
N ALA A 140 -16.40 13.29 -2.25
CA ALA A 140 -16.00 14.66 -1.91
C ALA A 140 -14.72 15.10 -2.63
N TYR A 141 -13.71 14.21 -2.74
CA TYR A 141 -12.49 14.49 -3.48
C TYR A 141 -12.73 14.62 -4.98
N TYR A 142 -13.52 13.72 -5.59
CA TYR A 142 -13.81 13.77 -7.02
C TYR A 142 -14.64 15.01 -7.40
N ARG A 143 -15.64 15.35 -6.58
CA ARG A 143 -16.43 16.57 -6.74
C ARG A 143 -15.55 17.82 -6.70
N ARG A 144 -14.63 17.92 -5.72
CA ARG A 144 -13.71 19.05 -5.62
C ARG A 144 -12.84 19.22 -6.87
N ILE A 145 -12.35 18.13 -7.47
CA ILE A 145 -11.60 18.17 -8.72
C ILE A 145 -12.48 18.74 -9.84
N THR A 146 -13.71 18.25 -9.97
CA THR A 146 -14.65 18.72 -11.00
C THR A 146 -14.94 20.22 -10.86
N GLU A 147 -15.21 20.69 -9.64
CA GLU A 147 -15.44 22.11 -9.33
C GLU A 147 -14.22 22.97 -9.73
N GLN A 148 -13.01 22.54 -9.35
CA GLN A 148 -11.77 23.25 -9.71
C GLN A 148 -11.54 23.32 -11.22
N ILE A 149 -11.81 22.24 -11.95
CA ILE A 149 -11.69 22.24 -13.44
C ILE A 149 -12.70 23.20 -14.06
N ILE A 150 -13.93 23.22 -13.57
CA ILE A 150 -14.96 24.15 -14.05
C ILE A 150 -14.54 25.60 -13.82
N ASP A 151 -14.04 25.93 -12.62
CA ASP A 151 -13.55 27.27 -12.31
C ASP A 151 -12.41 27.69 -13.24
N GLU A 152 -11.45 26.80 -13.48
CA GLU A 152 -10.32 27.05 -14.41
C GLU A 152 -10.80 27.31 -15.84
N LEU A 153 -11.78 26.56 -16.31
CA LEU A 153 -12.38 26.78 -17.62
C LEU A 153 -13.09 28.15 -17.71
N LEU A 154 -13.84 28.49 -16.66
CA LEU A 154 -14.52 29.82 -16.62
C LEU A 154 -13.52 30.98 -16.61
N TYR A 155 -12.42 30.90 -15.85
CA TYR A 155 -11.35 31.86 -15.87
C TYR A 155 -10.71 31.98 -17.26
N SER A 156 -10.40 30.82 -17.88
CA SER A 156 -9.82 30.83 -19.24
C SER A 156 -10.74 31.44 -20.30
N ILE A 157 -12.05 31.27 -20.16
CA ILE A 157 -13.03 31.88 -21.06
C ILE A 157 -13.09 33.41 -20.86
N ASN A 158 -13.09 33.85 -19.59
CA ASN A 158 -13.08 35.30 -19.29
C ASN A 158 -11.83 36.01 -19.87
N ASP A 159 -10.64 35.36 -19.72
CA ASP A 159 -9.38 35.91 -20.27
C ASP A 159 -9.34 35.95 -21.81
N LEU A 160 -10.26 35.24 -22.49
CA LEU A 160 -10.37 35.30 -23.96
C LEU A 160 -11.38 36.36 -24.44
N ILE A 161 -12.19 36.91 -23.55
CA ILE A 161 -13.24 37.89 -23.88
C ILE A 161 -12.76 39.32 -23.61
N ASP A 162 -11.78 39.48 -22.71
CA ASP A 162 -11.10 40.75 -22.43
C ASP A 162 -9.93 40.98 -23.43
#